data_586617fa9b7b3c6d404428708d47a399
#
_entry.id   586617fa9b7b3c6d404428708d47a399
#
_cell.length_a   1.000
_cell.length_b   1.000
_cell.length_c   1.000
_cell.angle_alpha   90.00
_cell.angle_beta   90.00
_cell.angle_gamma   90.00
#
_symmetry.space_group_name_H-M   'P 1'
#
loop_
_entity.id
_entity.type
_entity.pdbx_description
1 polymer ?
#
loop_
_entity_poly.entity_id
_entity_poly.type
_entity_poly.pdbx_seq_one_letter_code
_entity_poly.pdbx_strand_id
1 'polypeptide(L)'
;MGYDFHVHGFLASAIYHAGMPESLPATATPDVLARARKIKLFLMDVDGTLTDGGVCLISTTSADGTGEATVTEMKVFSAQDGQGLSLAHTMHIQTGFITGRRSPAVAKRAEELKVSFVYLGQAKKMQAYEECMQKAGVTEDEIAYLGDDLPDIPLAQRSGLGICVADGAEELKEACHYVTQRGGGRGAAREVVELILKAQGRWAEAVPLALA
;
A
#
# COMPACT_ATOMS: atom_id res chain seq x y z
N MET A 1 -31.62 18.85 26.04
CA MET A 1 -30.22 18.88 26.47
C MET A 1 -29.36 18.57 25.25
N GLY A 2 -28.85 19.62 24.61
CA GLY A 2 -27.97 19.49 23.45
C GLY A 2 -26.54 19.35 23.95
N TYR A 3 -25.89 18.25 23.62
CA TYR A 3 -24.47 18.10 23.85
C TYR A 3 -23.70 18.72 22.69
N ASP A 4 -22.87 19.67 23.03
CA ASP A 4 -22.07 20.51 22.13
C ASP A 4 -20.87 19.69 21.61
N PHE A 5 -20.99 19.16 20.39
CA PHE A 5 -19.95 18.34 19.72
C PHE A 5 -18.74 19.15 19.20
N HIS A 6 -18.75 20.47 19.37
CA HIS A 6 -17.69 21.34 18.79
C HIS A 6 -16.43 21.49 19.66
N VAL A 7 -16.47 21.14 20.94
CA VAL A 7 -15.32 21.36 21.86
C VAL A 7 -14.31 20.22 21.79
N HIS A 8 -14.69 19.02 21.39
CA HIS A 8 -13.80 17.84 21.39
C HIS A 8 -12.81 17.83 20.20
N GLY A 9 -13.18 18.39 19.08
CA GLY A 9 -12.29 18.48 17.89
C GLY A 9 -11.12 19.43 18.07
N PHE A 10 -11.30 20.52 18.81
CA PHE A 10 -10.25 21.52 19.04
C PHE A 10 -9.20 21.06 20.06
N LEU A 11 -9.60 20.32 21.09
CA LEU A 11 -8.69 19.76 22.10
C LEU A 11 -7.85 18.60 21.57
N ALA A 12 -8.41 17.75 20.71
CA ALA A 12 -7.66 16.68 20.06
C ALA A 12 -6.57 17.24 19.13
N SER A 13 -6.86 18.29 18.37
CA SER A 13 -5.88 18.99 17.51
C SER A 13 -4.76 19.64 18.32
N ALA A 14 -5.05 20.26 19.48
CA ALA A 14 -4.06 20.94 20.29
C ALA A 14 -3.11 19.98 21.02
N ILE A 15 -3.57 18.81 21.44
CA ILE A 15 -2.75 17.80 22.11
C ILE A 15 -1.78 17.13 21.12
N TYR A 16 -2.16 17.00 19.85
CA TYR A 16 -1.30 16.38 18.82
C TYR A 16 -0.20 17.31 18.28
N HIS A 17 -0.37 18.63 18.37
CA HIS A 17 0.64 19.60 17.92
C HIS A 17 1.82 19.78 18.88
N ALA A 18 1.74 19.26 20.11
CA ALA A 18 2.79 19.38 21.11
C ALA A 18 3.71 18.15 21.17
N GLY A 19 4.47 17.88 20.08
CA GLY A 19 5.72 17.12 20.22
C GLY A 19 5.69 15.62 20.03
N MET A 20 4.84 15.06 19.14
CA MET A 20 5.17 13.73 18.61
C MET A 20 6.35 13.87 17.64
N PRO A 21 7.48 13.15 17.87
CA PRO A 21 8.58 13.20 16.93
C PRO A 21 8.08 12.62 15.58
N GLU A 22 8.15 13.41 14.52
CA GLU A 22 8.08 12.92 13.14
C GLU A 22 9.33 12.08 12.84
N SER A 23 9.58 11.04 13.64
CA SER A 23 10.75 10.21 13.46
C SER A 23 10.60 9.47 12.13
N LEU A 24 11.44 9.87 11.19
CA LEU A 24 11.65 9.13 9.95
C LEU A 24 12.28 7.79 10.27
N PRO A 25 12.01 6.73 9.49
CA PRO A 25 12.72 5.47 9.65
C PRO A 25 14.23 5.70 9.60
N ALA A 26 14.98 5.13 10.52
CA ALA A 26 16.44 5.27 10.58
C ALA A 26 17.14 4.78 9.28
N THR A 27 16.47 3.93 8.52
CA THR A 27 16.92 3.40 7.23
C THR A 27 16.62 4.32 6.04
N ALA A 28 15.83 5.39 6.23
CA ALA A 28 15.51 6.33 5.16
C ALA A 28 16.68 7.31 4.92
N THR A 29 17.44 7.07 3.88
CA THR A 29 18.54 7.95 3.46
C THR A 29 18.04 9.30 2.95
N PRO A 30 18.88 10.35 2.88
CA PRO A 30 18.50 11.64 2.28
C PRO A 30 17.97 11.52 0.83
N ASP A 31 18.50 10.58 0.02
CA ASP A 31 18.03 10.29 -1.33
C ASP A 31 16.62 9.72 -1.32
N VAL A 32 16.34 8.72 -0.48
CA VAL A 32 15.00 8.14 -0.29
C VAL A 32 13.98 9.22 0.09
N LEU A 33 14.35 10.12 1.01
CA LEU A 33 13.48 11.22 1.41
C LEU A 33 13.24 12.22 0.28
N ALA A 34 14.26 12.53 -0.53
CA ALA A 34 14.14 13.41 -1.68
C ALA A 34 13.20 12.84 -2.75
N ARG A 35 13.24 11.52 -2.97
CA ARG A 35 12.32 10.78 -3.84
C ARG A 35 10.90 10.76 -3.27
N ALA A 36 10.75 10.39 -2.00
CA ALA A 36 9.45 10.30 -1.33
C ALA A 36 8.66 11.63 -1.35
N ARG A 37 9.35 12.78 -1.34
CA ARG A 37 8.71 14.10 -1.44
C ARG A 37 7.94 14.33 -2.75
N LYS A 38 8.33 13.67 -3.82
CA LYS A 38 7.73 13.84 -5.16
C LYS A 38 6.50 12.97 -5.40
N ILE A 39 6.27 11.95 -4.57
CA ILE A 39 5.30 10.89 -4.84
C ILE A 39 3.86 11.39 -4.80
N LYS A 40 3.13 11.08 -5.85
CA LYS A 40 1.70 11.34 -6.04
C LYS A 40 0.89 10.07 -6.31
N LEU A 41 1.55 9.00 -6.80
CA LEU A 41 0.96 7.71 -7.10
C LEU A 41 1.74 6.61 -6.40
N PHE A 42 1.04 5.77 -5.62
CA PHE A 42 1.61 4.61 -4.95
C PHE A 42 1.03 3.33 -5.55
N LEU A 43 1.84 2.64 -6.34
CA LEU A 43 1.53 1.34 -6.95
C LEU A 43 2.13 0.21 -6.13
N MET A 44 1.48 -0.94 -6.11
CA MET A 44 1.97 -2.09 -5.34
C MET A 44 1.51 -3.41 -5.93
N ASP A 45 2.30 -4.45 -5.71
CA ASP A 45 1.84 -5.83 -5.85
C ASP A 45 0.89 -6.20 -4.69
N VAL A 46 0.37 -7.42 -4.72
CA VAL A 46 -0.58 -7.91 -3.71
C VAL A 46 -0.06 -9.13 -2.96
N ASP A 47 0.28 -10.19 -3.69
CA ASP A 47 0.67 -11.47 -3.08
C ASP A 47 2.13 -11.42 -2.62
N GLY A 48 2.38 -11.46 -1.32
CA GLY A 48 3.70 -11.23 -0.72
C GLY A 48 3.97 -9.77 -0.34
N THR A 49 3.15 -8.83 -0.82
CA THR A 49 3.27 -7.39 -0.55
C THR A 49 2.18 -6.89 0.40
N LEU A 50 0.89 -7.01 0.02
CA LEU A 50 -0.28 -6.68 0.86
C LEU A 50 -0.80 -7.89 1.65
N THR A 51 -0.35 -9.08 1.29
CA THR A 51 -0.50 -10.33 2.03
C THR A 51 0.87 -10.89 2.38
N ASP A 52 0.93 -11.96 3.16
CA ASP A 52 2.17 -12.67 3.48
C ASP A 52 2.62 -13.68 2.39
N GLY A 53 2.01 -13.60 1.20
CA GLY A 53 2.30 -14.50 0.07
C GLY A 53 1.69 -15.90 0.20
N GLY A 54 1.05 -16.22 1.33
CA GLY A 54 0.40 -17.51 1.55
C GLY A 54 -0.78 -17.75 0.59
N VAL A 55 -0.80 -18.91 -0.08
CA VAL A 55 -1.91 -19.34 -0.93
C VAL A 55 -2.77 -20.32 -0.15
N CYS A 56 -3.93 -19.88 0.32
CA CYS A 56 -4.89 -20.72 1.02
C CYS A 56 -6.06 -21.08 0.10
N LEU A 57 -6.21 -22.37 -0.19
CA LEU A 57 -7.29 -22.92 -1.00
C LEU A 57 -8.17 -23.81 -0.14
N ILE A 58 -9.45 -23.47 -0.06
CA ILE A 58 -10.45 -24.20 0.70
C ILE A 58 -11.28 -25.01 -0.30
N SER A 59 -11.22 -26.35 -0.21
CA SER A 59 -12.05 -27.25 -1.00
C SER A 59 -13.29 -27.65 -0.19
N THR A 60 -14.47 -27.44 -0.77
CA THR A 60 -15.75 -27.86 -0.20
C THR A 60 -16.43 -28.83 -1.15
N THR A 61 -16.91 -29.95 -0.62
CA THR A 61 -17.78 -30.91 -1.32
C THR A 61 -19.19 -30.80 -0.76
N SER A 62 -20.21 -31.15 -1.57
CA SER A 62 -21.57 -31.29 -1.05
C SER A 62 -21.63 -32.36 0.07
N ALA A 63 -22.49 -32.13 1.07
CA ALA A 63 -22.59 -32.98 2.24
C ALA A 63 -22.96 -34.48 1.91
N ASP A 64 -23.59 -34.70 0.73
CA ASP A 64 -23.98 -36.01 0.21
C ASP A 64 -22.90 -36.66 -0.68
N GLY A 65 -21.76 -35.96 -0.93
CA GLY A 65 -20.67 -36.46 -1.74
C GLY A 65 -20.93 -36.55 -3.24
N THR A 66 -22.07 -36.04 -3.73
CA THR A 66 -22.50 -36.14 -5.14
C THR A 66 -22.20 -34.93 -5.96
N GLY A 67 -21.86 -33.80 -5.33
CA GLY A 67 -21.55 -32.52 -5.99
C GLY A 67 -20.09 -32.38 -6.41
N GLU A 68 -19.86 -31.54 -7.42
CA GLU A 68 -18.50 -31.14 -7.77
C GLU A 68 -17.83 -30.38 -6.60
N ALA A 69 -16.55 -30.66 -6.37
CA ALA A 69 -15.77 -29.92 -5.38
C ALA A 69 -15.58 -28.47 -5.85
N THR A 70 -15.99 -27.51 -5.02
CA THR A 70 -15.68 -26.11 -5.26
C THR A 70 -14.43 -25.72 -4.49
N VAL A 71 -13.55 -24.95 -5.14
CA VAL A 71 -12.32 -24.41 -4.53
C VAL A 71 -12.48 -22.91 -4.36
N THR A 72 -12.36 -22.45 -3.12
CA THR A 72 -12.42 -21.04 -2.76
C THR A 72 -11.05 -20.57 -2.28
N GLU A 73 -10.59 -19.43 -2.76
CA GLU A 73 -9.37 -18.78 -2.27
C GLU A 73 -9.69 -17.94 -1.03
N MET A 74 -8.86 -18.06 0.00
CA MET A 74 -8.87 -17.16 1.15
C MET A 74 -7.60 -16.30 1.15
N LYS A 75 -7.73 -14.99 1.34
CA LYS A 75 -6.61 -14.06 1.52
C LYS A 75 -6.75 -13.29 2.84
N VAL A 76 -5.62 -13.09 3.50
CA VAL A 76 -5.54 -12.32 4.74
C VAL A 76 -4.81 -11.00 4.44
N PHE A 77 -5.46 -9.89 4.72
CA PHE A 77 -4.91 -8.53 4.57
C PHE A 77 -4.67 -7.91 5.95
N SER A 78 -3.63 -7.10 6.05
CA SER A 78 -3.35 -6.34 7.26
C SER A 78 -4.34 -5.17 7.42
N ALA A 79 -4.92 -5.02 8.61
CA ALA A 79 -5.72 -3.85 8.95
C ALA A 79 -4.85 -2.58 8.98
N GLN A 80 -3.56 -2.69 9.37
CA GLN A 80 -2.64 -1.56 9.38
C GLN A 80 -2.36 -1.05 7.96
N ASP A 81 -2.15 -1.95 6.99
CA ASP A 81 -1.99 -1.57 5.59
C ASP A 81 -3.25 -0.91 5.05
N GLY A 82 -4.42 -1.47 5.38
CA GLY A 82 -5.70 -0.86 5.02
C GLY A 82 -5.86 0.56 5.54
N GLN A 83 -5.50 0.81 6.81
CA GLN A 83 -5.52 2.15 7.38
C GLN A 83 -4.51 3.08 6.69
N GLY A 84 -3.32 2.57 6.31
CA GLY A 84 -2.34 3.33 5.53
C GLY A 84 -2.88 3.77 4.18
N LEU A 85 -3.51 2.85 3.43
CA LEU A 85 -4.09 3.17 2.13
C LEU A 85 -5.29 4.11 2.21
N SER A 86 -6.13 3.97 3.24
CA SER A 86 -7.21 4.92 3.52
C SER A 86 -6.66 6.32 3.80
N LEU A 87 -5.55 6.41 4.53
CA LEU A 87 -4.87 7.67 4.80
C LEU A 87 -4.26 8.27 3.53
N ALA A 88 -3.62 7.46 2.67
CA ALA A 88 -3.12 7.91 1.38
C ALA A 88 -4.24 8.51 0.53
N HIS A 89 -5.40 7.84 0.46
CA HIS A 89 -6.58 8.34 -0.25
C HIS A 89 -7.05 9.69 0.33
N THR A 90 -7.19 9.81 1.65
CA THR A 90 -7.59 11.05 2.33
C THR A 90 -6.59 12.19 2.06
N MET A 91 -5.31 11.87 1.94
CA MET A 91 -4.22 12.80 1.65
C MET A 91 -3.98 12.99 0.15
N HIS A 92 -4.90 12.56 -0.70
CA HIS A 92 -4.86 12.72 -2.17
C HIS A 92 -3.63 12.08 -2.85
N ILE A 93 -3.08 11.02 -2.26
CA ILE A 93 -2.11 10.14 -2.92
C ILE A 93 -2.93 9.05 -3.61
N GLN A 94 -2.86 8.98 -4.94
CA GLN A 94 -3.53 7.92 -5.69
C GLN A 94 -2.86 6.57 -5.40
N THR A 95 -3.64 5.49 -5.38
CA THR A 95 -3.12 4.15 -5.12
C THR A 95 -3.50 3.18 -6.22
N GLY A 96 -2.70 2.12 -6.44
CA GLY A 96 -3.02 1.09 -7.42
C GLY A 96 -2.46 -0.27 -7.07
N PHE A 97 -3.22 -1.33 -7.42
CA PHE A 97 -2.82 -2.73 -7.31
C PHE A 97 -2.52 -3.29 -8.70
N ILE A 98 -1.35 -3.93 -8.86
CA ILE A 98 -0.93 -4.60 -10.08
C ILE A 98 -0.45 -6.01 -9.72
N THR A 99 -1.32 -7.01 -9.89
CA THR A 99 -1.03 -8.40 -9.50
C THR A 99 -1.18 -9.39 -10.64
N GLY A 100 -0.33 -10.42 -10.66
CA GLY A 100 -0.39 -11.52 -11.62
C GLY A 100 -1.60 -12.44 -11.45
N ARG A 101 -2.23 -12.46 -10.29
CA ARG A 101 -3.37 -13.34 -9.98
C ARG A 101 -4.70 -12.63 -10.15
N ARG A 102 -5.72 -13.41 -10.54
CA ARG A 102 -7.13 -12.96 -10.54
C ARG A 102 -7.77 -13.43 -9.25
N SER A 103 -8.12 -12.50 -8.38
CA SER A 103 -8.71 -12.81 -7.08
C SER A 103 -9.92 -11.90 -6.79
N PRO A 104 -11.12 -12.46 -6.61
CA PRO A 104 -12.28 -11.68 -6.17
C PRO A 104 -12.08 -11.03 -4.79
N ALA A 105 -11.31 -11.67 -3.91
CA ALA A 105 -10.98 -11.13 -2.60
C ALA A 105 -10.15 -9.83 -2.73
N VAL A 106 -9.19 -9.79 -3.66
CA VAL A 106 -8.40 -8.59 -3.96
C VAL A 106 -9.27 -7.49 -4.54
N ALA A 107 -10.17 -7.82 -5.48
CA ALA A 107 -11.10 -6.85 -6.06
C ALA A 107 -11.98 -6.21 -4.97
N LYS A 108 -12.53 -7.04 -4.07
CA LYS A 108 -13.35 -6.56 -2.95
C LYS A 108 -12.56 -5.68 -1.99
N ARG A 109 -11.32 -6.08 -1.66
CA ARG A 109 -10.46 -5.28 -0.79
C ARG A 109 -10.08 -3.93 -1.41
N ALA A 110 -9.80 -3.91 -2.70
CA ALA A 110 -9.51 -2.67 -3.45
C ALA A 110 -10.71 -1.70 -3.42
N GLU A 111 -11.93 -2.21 -3.60
CA GLU A 111 -13.17 -1.43 -3.49
C GLU A 111 -13.34 -0.79 -2.10
N GLU A 112 -13.18 -1.59 -1.03
CA GLU A 112 -13.26 -1.11 0.36
C GLU A 112 -12.26 0.02 0.66
N LEU A 113 -11.04 -0.11 0.13
CA LEU A 113 -9.96 0.85 0.34
C LEU A 113 -9.97 2.01 -0.67
N LYS A 114 -10.93 2.04 -1.60
CA LYS A 114 -11.06 3.06 -2.65
C LYS A 114 -9.79 3.19 -3.50
N VAL A 115 -9.16 2.05 -3.82
CA VAL A 115 -7.96 2.01 -4.66
C VAL A 115 -8.30 2.52 -6.06
N SER A 116 -7.52 3.47 -6.58
CA SER A 116 -7.81 4.17 -7.83
C SER A 116 -7.62 3.29 -9.08
N PHE A 117 -6.62 2.41 -9.04
CA PHE A 117 -6.25 1.56 -10.17
C PHE A 117 -6.17 0.10 -9.73
N VAL A 118 -6.90 -0.80 -10.38
CA VAL A 118 -6.94 -2.22 -10.01
C VAL A 118 -6.72 -3.07 -11.26
N TYR A 119 -5.54 -3.68 -11.35
CA TYR A 119 -5.11 -4.53 -12.45
C TYR A 119 -4.86 -5.94 -11.95
N LEU A 120 -5.80 -6.84 -12.19
CA LEU A 120 -5.73 -8.25 -11.80
C LEU A 120 -5.38 -9.13 -13.00
N GLY A 121 -4.62 -10.20 -12.77
CA GLY A 121 -4.25 -11.17 -13.81
C GLY A 121 -3.20 -10.65 -14.78
N GLN A 122 -2.32 -9.77 -14.34
CA GLN A 122 -1.28 -9.12 -15.14
C GLN A 122 0.03 -9.90 -15.09
N ALA A 123 0.17 -10.93 -15.93
CA ALA A 123 1.43 -11.68 -16.04
C ALA A 123 2.62 -10.80 -16.48
N LYS A 124 2.33 -9.73 -17.25
CA LYS A 124 3.30 -8.69 -17.63
C LYS A 124 2.84 -7.36 -17.03
N LYS A 125 3.38 -7.02 -15.87
CA LYS A 125 2.92 -5.88 -15.05
C LYS A 125 3.21 -4.51 -15.69
N MET A 126 4.20 -4.41 -16.59
CA MET A 126 4.67 -3.13 -17.13
C MET A 126 3.58 -2.37 -17.89
N GLN A 127 2.75 -3.06 -18.69
CA GLN A 127 1.65 -2.41 -19.40
C GLN A 127 0.66 -1.74 -18.41
N ALA A 128 0.28 -2.45 -17.33
CA ALA A 128 -0.59 -1.92 -16.31
C ALA A 128 0.04 -0.71 -15.59
N TYR A 129 1.34 -0.75 -15.36
CA TYR A 129 2.10 0.37 -14.79
C TYR A 129 2.00 1.63 -15.67
N GLU A 130 2.25 1.48 -16.99
CA GLU A 130 2.16 2.57 -17.96
C GLU A 130 0.74 3.16 -18.05
N GLU A 131 -0.27 2.30 -18.03
CA GLU A 131 -1.66 2.75 -18.02
C GLU A 131 -2.01 3.51 -16.71
N CYS A 132 -1.52 3.06 -15.55
CA CYS A 132 -1.68 3.78 -14.28
C CYS A 132 -1.05 5.17 -14.36
N MET A 133 0.21 5.25 -14.82
CA MET A 133 0.95 6.50 -14.98
C MET A 133 0.20 7.51 -15.87
N GLN A 134 -0.28 7.04 -17.03
CA GLN A 134 -1.03 7.89 -17.98
C GLN A 134 -2.36 8.38 -17.38
N LYS A 135 -3.15 7.47 -16.78
CA LYS A 135 -4.45 7.80 -16.18
C LYS A 135 -4.33 8.72 -14.97
N ALA A 136 -3.26 8.53 -14.19
CA ALA A 136 -2.96 9.38 -13.03
C ALA A 136 -2.43 10.77 -13.43
N GLY A 137 -1.91 10.91 -14.65
CA GLY A 137 -1.30 12.15 -15.14
C GLY A 137 0.00 12.51 -14.41
N VAL A 138 0.81 11.48 -14.06
CA VAL A 138 2.08 11.64 -13.33
C VAL A 138 3.26 11.16 -14.16
N THR A 139 4.47 11.57 -13.76
CA THR A 139 5.73 11.08 -14.32
C THR A 139 6.29 9.93 -13.50
N GLU A 140 7.28 9.20 -14.04
CA GLU A 140 7.96 8.11 -13.33
C GLU A 140 8.53 8.54 -11.97
N ASP A 141 9.09 9.75 -11.90
CA ASP A 141 9.64 10.35 -10.67
C ASP A 141 8.60 10.55 -9.55
N GLU A 142 7.32 10.58 -9.90
CA GLU A 142 6.19 10.81 -8.98
C GLU A 142 5.50 9.51 -8.55
N ILE A 143 6.06 8.35 -8.97
CA ILE A 143 5.54 7.02 -8.65
C ILE A 143 6.41 6.34 -7.61
N ALA A 144 5.78 5.82 -6.54
CA ALA A 144 6.35 4.80 -5.67
C ALA A 144 5.80 3.43 -6.08
N TYR A 145 6.65 2.42 -6.13
CA TYR A 145 6.27 1.02 -6.37
C TYR A 145 6.77 0.13 -5.25
N LEU A 146 5.87 -0.65 -4.63
CA LEU A 146 6.17 -1.63 -3.57
C LEU A 146 5.94 -3.04 -4.12
N GLY A 147 6.92 -3.91 -4.00
CA GLY A 147 6.85 -5.31 -4.40
C GLY A 147 7.61 -6.23 -3.45
N ASP A 148 7.60 -7.53 -3.75
CA ASP A 148 8.24 -8.57 -2.95
C ASP A 148 9.12 -9.52 -3.75
N ASP A 149 8.94 -9.66 -5.08
CA ASP A 149 9.61 -10.72 -5.85
C ASP A 149 10.10 -10.24 -7.23
N LEU A 150 10.78 -11.14 -7.95
CA LEU A 150 11.45 -10.88 -9.24
C LEU A 150 10.58 -10.19 -10.29
N PRO A 151 9.29 -10.49 -10.45
CA PRO A 151 8.42 -9.82 -11.41
C PRO A 151 8.26 -8.31 -11.16
N ASP A 152 8.59 -7.83 -9.97
CA ASP A 152 8.46 -6.43 -9.55
C ASP A 152 9.68 -5.58 -9.90
N ILE A 153 10.84 -6.22 -10.15
CA ILE A 153 12.10 -5.53 -10.44
C ILE A 153 11.95 -4.47 -11.53
N PRO A 154 11.36 -4.77 -12.71
CA PRO A 154 11.25 -3.77 -13.77
C PRO A 154 10.43 -2.54 -13.37
N LEU A 155 9.39 -2.71 -12.54
CA LEU A 155 8.53 -1.63 -12.10
C LEU A 155 9.23 -0.80 -11.01
N ALA A 156 9.89 -1.46 -10.06
CA ALA A 156 10.65 -0.81 -9.00
C ALA A 156 11.80 0.05 -9.57
N GLN A 157 12.55 -0.49 -10.54
CA GLN A 157 13.65 0.24 -11.20
C GLN A 157 13.17 1.45 -12.00
N ARG A 158 11.98 1.38 -12.59
CA ARG A 158 11.40 2.45 -13.39
C ARG A 158 10.76 3.55 -12.55
N SER A 159 10.37 3.24 -11.32
CA SER A 159 9.70 4.17 -10.43
C SER A 159 10.67 5.15 -9.76
N GLY A 160 10.22 6.39 -9.53
CA GLY A 160 10.97 7.38 -8.78
C GLY A 160 11.37 6.90 -7.38
N LEU A 161 10.53 6.03 -6.76
CA LEU A 161 10.82 5.36 -5.50
C LEU A 161 10.43 3.88 -5.60
N GLY A 162 11.38 3.02 -6.00
CA GLY A 162 11.25 1.56 -5.93
C GLY A 162 11.48 1.06 -4.52
N ILE A 163 10.60 0.17 -4.04
CA ILE A 163 10.55 -0.30 -2.66
C ILE A 163 10.35 -1.81 -2.63
N CYS A 164 11.10 -2.50 -1.78
CA CYS A 164 10.92 -3.91 -1.48
C CYS A 164 10.43 -4.10 -0.04
N VAL A 165 9.54 -5.06 0.21
CA VAL A 165 9.18 -5.47 1.57
C VAL A 165 10.36 -6.14 2.26
N ALA A 166 10.40 -6.13 3.62
CA ALA A 166 11.52 -6.65 4.41
C ALA A 166 11.85 -8.12 4.12
N ASP A 167 10.83 -8.92 3.85
CA ASP A 167 10.91 -10.36 3.56
C ASP A 167 10.84 -10.69 2.06
N GLY A 168 11.03 -9.69 1.17
CA GLY A 168 11.08 -9.90 -0.27
C GLY A 168 12.40 -10.50 -0.76
N ALA A 169 12.45 -10.82 -2.06
CA ALA A 169 13.59 -11.40 -2.74
C ALA A 169 14.84 -10.49 -2.69
N GLU A 170 16.01 -11.08 -2.50
CA GLU A 170 17.27 -10.31 -2.39
C GLU A 170 17.56 -9.51 -3.66
N GLU A 171 17.27 -10.08 -4.83
CA GLU A 171 17.47 -9.42 -6.13
C GLU A 171 16.59 -8.16 -6.26
N LEU A 172 15.36 -8.19 -5.70
CA LEU A 172 14.51 -7.01 -5.68
C LEU A 172 15.01 -5.98 -4.67
N LYS A 173 15.48 -6.41 -3.49
CA LYS A 173 16.08 -5.51 -2.49
C LYS A 173 17.29 -4.74 -3.06
N GLU A 174 18.15 -5.44 -3.81
CA GLU A 174 19.31 -4.83 -4.47
C GLU A 174 18.91 -3.82 -5.57
N ALA A 175 17.76 -4.04 -6.22
CA ALA A 175 17.23 -3.19 -7.28
C ALA A 175 16.44 -1.97 -6.78
N CYS A 176 16.10 -1.91 -5.49
CA CYS A 176 15.24 -0.90 -4.90
C CYS A 176 16.00 0.26 -4.23
N HIS A 177 15.33 1.40 -4.09
CA HIS A 177 15.84 2.56 -3.35
C HIS A 177 15.65 2.40 -1.84
N TYR A 178 14.63 1.65 -1.42
CA TYR A 178 14.25 1.47 -0.02
C TYR A 178 13.76 0.05 0.24
N VAL A 179 14.17 -0.53 1.36
CA VAL A 179 13.63 -1.78 1.89
C VAL A 179 12.89 -1.46 3.18
N THR A 180 11.61 -1.87 3.27
CA THR A 180 10.80 -1.61 4.47
C THR A 180 11.33 -2.40 5.67
N GLN A 181 11.02 -1.93 6.88
CA GLN A 181 11.30 -2.67 8.12
C GLN A 181 10.26 -3.77 8.36
N ARG A 182 9.08 -3.61 7.76
CA ARG A 182 7.96 -4.54 7.90
C ARG A 182 7.85 -5.43 6.67
N GLY A 183 7.49 -6.69 6.89
CA GLY A 183 7.24 -7.66 5.83
C GLY A 183 5.90 -7.47 5.15
N GLY A 184 5.69 -8.22 4.06
CA GLY A 184 4.45 -8.26 3.31
C GLY A 184 3.25 -8.66 4.16
N GLY A 185 2.11 -7.97 3.99
CA GLY A 185 0.91 -8.17 4.79
C GLY A 185 1.07 -7.89 6.28
N ARG A 186 2.13 -7.21 6.69
CA ARG A 186 2.43 -6.90 8.10
C ARG A 186 2.66 -5.41 8.38
N GLY A 187 2.14 -4.56 7.51
CA GLY A 187 2.23 -3.11 7.66
C GLY A 187 3.28 -2.44 6.78
N ALA A 188 3.83 -3.13 5.76
CA ALA A 188 4.82 -2.56 4.85
C ALA A 188 4.23 -1.41 4.01
N ALA A 189 3.01 -1.57 3.46
CA ALA A 189 2.36 -0.49 2.72
C ALA A 189 2.03 0.71 3.64
N ARG A 190 1.64 0.47 4.89
CA ARG A 190 1.46 1.52 5.90
C ARG A 190 2.75 2.28 6.14
N GLU A 191 3.88 1.60 6.29
CA GLU A 191 5.20 2.20 6.49
C GLU A 191 5.57 3.12 5.31
N VAL A 192 5.32 2.70 4.07
CA VAL A 192 5.57 3.51 2.87
C VAL A 192 4.71 4.77 2.85
N VAL A 193 3.42 4.67 3.15
CA VAL A 193 2.54 5.85 3.22
C VAL A 193 3.02 6.84 4.29
N GLU A 194 3.42 6.34 5.46
CA GLU A 194 4.00 7.19 6.51
C GLU A 194 5.29 7.88 6.05
N LEU A 195 6.19 7.14 5.39
CA LEU A 195 7.44 7.67 4.84
C LEU A 195 7.16 8.82 3.86
N ILE A 196 6.22 8.61 2.91
CA ILE A 196 5.84 9.61 1.92
C ILE A 196 5.27 10.87 2.60
N LEU A 197 4.29 10.72 3.48
CA LEU A 197 3.63 11.84 4.14
C LEU A 197 4.57 12.61 5.07
N LYS A 198 5.47 11.93 5.77
CA LYS A 198 6.50 12.57 6.60
C LYS A 198 7.52 13.30 5.76
N ALA A 199 8.00 12.72 4.65
CA ALA A 199 8.93 13.38 3.74
C ALA A 199 8.31 14.63 3.09
N GLN A 200 7.00 14.62 2.83
CA GLN A 200 6.23 15.76 2.32
C GLN A 200 5.88 16.80 3.39
N GLY A 201 6.20 16.56 4.68
CA GLY A 201 5.81 17.44 5.80
C GLY A 201 4.30 17.46 6.08
N ARG A 202 3.57 16.43 5.65
CA ARG A 202 2.09 16.35 5.72
C ARG A 202 1.58 15.36 6.79
N TRP A 203 2.48 14.76 7.56
CA TRP A 203 2.10 13.76 8.56
C TRP A 203 1.24 14.35 9.67
N ALA A 204 1.58 15.54 10.16
CA ALA A 204 0.82 16.24 11.19
C ALA A 204 -0.62 16.58 10.75
N GLU A 205 -0.85 16.81 9.45
CA GLU A 205 -2.18 17.01 8.87
C GLU A 205 -2.94 15.66 8.78
N ALA A 206 -2.24 14.59 8.42
CA ALA A 206 -2.83 13.29 8.18
C ALA A 206 -3.36 12.60 9.44
N VAL A 207 -2.64 12.71 10.57
CA VAL A 207 -2.98 12.00 11.82
C VAL A 207 -4.35 12.37 12.37
N PRO A 208 -4.74 13.66 12.51
CA PRO A 208 -6.09 14.02 12.98
C PRO A 208 -7.22 13.47 12.10
N LEU A 209 -6.99 13.39 10.77
CA LEU A 209 -7.97 12.85 9.82
C LEU A 209 -8.19 11.35 9.99
N ALA A 210 -7.21 10.63 10.52
CA ALA A 210 -7.33 9.20 10.83
C ALA A 210 -8.09 8.94 12.15
N LEU A 211 -8.34 9.97 12.96
CA LEU A 211 -9.04 9.89 14.25
C LEU A 211 -10.51 10.33 14.16
N ALA A 212 -10.91 10.91 13.04
CA ALA A 212 -12.27 11.38 12.79
C ALA A 212 -13.14 10.29 12.15
#